data_53351e14dff40d7df579fe1921d57df2
#
_entry.id   53351e14dff40d7df579fe1921d57df2
#
_cell.length_a   1.000
_cell.length_b   1.000
_cell.length_c   1.000
_cell.angle_alpha   90.00
_cell.angle_beta   90.00
_cell.angle_gamma   90.00
#
_symmetry.space_group_name_H-M   'P 1'
#
loop_
_entity.id
_entity.type
_entity.pdbx_description
1 polymer ?
#
loop_
_entity_poly.entity_id
_entity_poly.type
_entity_poly.pdbx_seq_one_letter_code
_entity_poly.pdbx_strand_id
1 'polypeptide(L)'
;MPEVVNPLKGKNAAQLTEMLREKSKELNGIFEEHTVEVEGQKTYDFTVEQIEDVRKRNDELTDIGKALDAQREVEKIASDAKSAADHAEQSVKRPPFAMRPQDADGLRDDRGPRKTLGELFTETKQYRAARESGFGADTRFGAEVEHDVKTTMTRAAGFAPANDRTDIVVPFALRRVVIQDYIPETPTDLDSIRFMEETTFTNAAVETAENAAIPESALAYTERSQAVELIGTYIPVTEQQLEVPEFTQAIIDNRLVTMYRLREESQLLNGDGISPNILGFLNKSGLQTQAKGADPIPDAWYKLITKLRGGGGAGFVEPSLIITHPNDWQEVRLLKDANGNYLWGSPAEAGPERMWGKPVVPTTAISEGTGLTGDFMLFSQLYRKRQIRVEVGLINDDFIKVKQTIRVTGRISLVIYRAAAFGTATGI
;
A
#
# COMPACT_ATOMS: atom_id res chain seq x y z
N MET A 1 14.52 -49.38 25.35
CA MET A 1 13.37 -48.49 25.59
C MET A 1 12.42 -48.68 24.42
N PRO A 2 11.15 -49.07 24.60
CA PRO A 2 10.23 -49.23 23.49
C PRO A 2 10.00 -47.87 22.85
N GLU A 3 10.10 -47.75 21.52
CA GLU A 3 9.73 -46.59 20.74
C GLU A 3 8.25 -46.23 21.05
N VAL A 4 8.04 -45.06 21.61
CA VAL A 4 6.70 -44.51 21.77
C VAL A 4 6.20 -44.18 20.37
N VAL A 5 5.42 -45.09 19.79
CA VAL A 5 4.74 -44.87 18.50
C VAL A 5 3.81 -43.70 18.68
N ASN A 6 4.17 -42.56 18.10
CA ASN A 6 3.33 -41.33 18.11
C ASN A 6 2.03 -41.61 17.32
N PRO A 7 0.86 -41.70 17.97
CA PRO A 7 -0.41 -42.11 17.35
C PRO A 7 -0.91 -41.16 16.28
N LEU A 8 -0.28 -39.99 16.10
CA LEU A 8 -0.64 -38.96 15.13
C LEU A 8 0.15 -39.08 13.81
N LYS A 9 1.18 -39.94 13.74
CA LYS A 9 2.05 -40.08 12.58
C LYS A 9 1.32 -40.84 11.45
N GLY A 10 1.18 -40.20 10.27
CA GLY A 10 0.60 -40.80 9.07
C GLY A 10 -0.90 -40.58 8.87
N LYS A 11 -1.54 -39.71 9.64
CA LYS A 11 -2.96 -39.35 9.48
C LYS A 11 -3.11 -38.09 8.57
N ASN A 12 -4.14 -38.12 7.73
CA ASN A 12 -4.48 -36.98 6.84
C ASN A 12 -5.17 -35.86 7.62
N ALA A 13 -5.15 -34.64 7.09
CA ALA A 13 -5.77 -33.47 7.71
C ALA A 13 -7.27 -33.69 8.05
N ALA A 14 -8.01 -34.42 7.22
CA ALA A 14 -9.41 -34.75 7.48
C ALA A 14 -9.58 -35.66 8.71
N GLN A 15 -8.73 -36.70 8.88
CA GLN A 15 -8.76 -37.59 10.00
C GLN A 15 -8.34 -36.90 11.31
N LEU A 16 -7.37 -36.00 11.27
CA LEU A 16 -6.97 -35.19 12.42
C LEU A 16 -8.06 -34.22 12.84
N THR A 17 -8.79 -33.63 11.88
CA THR A 17 -9.94 -32.75 12.17
C THR A 17 -11.09 -33.50 12.84
N GLU A 18 -11.36 -34.74 12.42
CA GLU A 18 -12.41 -35.57 13.00
C GLU A 18 -12.05 -35.97 14.43
N MET A 19 -10.82 -36.41 14.67
CA MET A 19 -10.29 -36.70 16.01
C MET A 19 -10.34 -35.49 16.94
N LEU A 20 -10.01 -34.30 16.44
CA LEU A 20 -10.06 -33.06 17.22
C LEU A 20 -11.50 -32.76 17.62
N ARG A 21 -12.46 -32.96 16.71
CA ARG A 21 -13.90 -32.80 17.00
C ARG A 21 -14.40 -33.79 18.04
N GLU A 22 -14.05 -35.06 17.94
CA GLU A 22 -14.47 -36.06 18.90
C GLU A 22 -13.91 -35.79 20.29
N LYS A 23 -12.62 -35.53 20.38
CA LYS A 23 -11.94 -35.21 21.65
C LYS A 23 -12.43 -33.92 22.29
N SER A 24 -12.71 -32.90 21.48
CA SER A 24 -13.31 -31.62 21.93
C SER A 24 -14.71 -31.81 22.46
N LYS A 25 -15.51 -32.71 21.84
CA LYS A 25 -16.87 -33.03 22.28
C LYS A 25 -16.84 -33.80 23.60
N GLU A 26 -15.91 -34.74 23.76
CA GLU A 26 -15.70 -35.46 25.03
C GLU A 26 -15.33 -34.50 26.17
N LEU A 27 -14.41 -33.56 25.91
CA LEU A 27 -13.98 -32.59 26.90
C LEU A 27 -15.13 -31.64 27.29
N ASN A 28 -15.91 -31.16 26.32
CA ASN A 28 -17.08 -30.33 26.59
C ASN A 28 -18.17 -31.09 27.42
N GLY A 29 -18.36 -32.38 27.15
CA GLY A 29 -19.24 -33.21 27.92
C GLY A 29 -18.87 -33.28 29.42
N ILE A 30 -17.56 -33.42 29.71
CA ILE A 30 -17.02 -33.38 31.05
C ILE A 30 -17.28 -32.03 31.76
N PHE A 31 -17.13 -30.93 31.04
CA PHE A 31 -17.44 -29.59 31.57
C PHE A 31 -18.93 -29.41 31.83
N GLU A 32 -19.81 -29.92 30.95
CA GLU A 32 -21.26 -29.86 31.13
C GLU A 32 -21.74 -30.68 32.34
N GLU A 33 -21.15 -31.87 32.56
CA GLU A 33 -21.50 -32.72 33.73
C GLU A 33 -21.11 -32.10 35.07
N HIS A 34 -20.07 -31.26 35.12
CA HIS A 34 -19.52 -30.67 36.34
C HIS A 34 -19.82 -29.17 36.47
N THR A 35 -20.75 -28.63 35.67
CA THR A 35 -21.21 -27.24 35.75
C THR A 35 -22.27 -27.09 36.86
N VAL A 36 -21.96 -26.25 37.83
CA VAL A 36 -22.90 -25.88 38.91
C VAL A 36 -23.24 -24.38 38.76
N GLU A 37 -24.52 -24.05 38.69
CA GLU A 37 -24.98 -22.66 38.71
C GLU A 37 -25.11 -22.17 40.15
N VAL A 38 -24.30 -21.21 40.57
CA VAL A 38 -24.38 -20.51 41.84
C VAL A 38 -24.57 -19.01 41.54
N GLU A 39 -25.67 -18.45 42.02
CA GLU A 39 -26.04 -17.02 41.88
C GLU A 39 -26.00 -16.49 40.44
N GLY A 40 -26.37 -17.30 39.42
CA GLY A 40 -26.41 -16.89 38.02
C GLY A 40 -25.03 -16.89 37.32
N GLN A 41 -23.98 -17.37 37.98
CA GLN A 41 -22.66 -17.61 37.37
C GLN A 41 -22.40 -19.13 37.29
N LYS A 42 -21.86 -19.56 36.13
CA LYS A 42 -21.45 -20.95 35.96
C LYS A 42 -20.10 -21.15 36.63
N THR A 43 -20.09 -21.99 37.65
CA THR A 43 -18.89 -22.45 38.34
C THR A 43 -18.68 -23.96 38.08
N TYR A 44 -17.45 -24.41 38.14
CA TYR A 44 -17.10 -25.81 37.88
C TYR A 44 -16.58 -26.44 39.15
N ASP A 45 -17.17 -27.56 39.54
CA ASP A 45 -16.78 -28.32 40.73
C ASP A 45 -15.99 -29.59 40.28
N PHE A 46 -14.66 -29.50 40.29
CA PHE A 46 -13.76 -30.57 39.91
C PHE A 46 -12.92 -31.05 41.11
N THR A 47 -12.78 -32.34 41.27
CA THR A 47 -11.76 -32.91 42.16
C THR A 47 -10.35 -32.81 41.57
N VAL A 48 -9.32 -32.87 42.42
CA VAL A 48 -7.91 -32.74 41.99
C VAL A 48 -7.55 -33.75 40.91
N GLU A 49 -8.04 -34.99 41.01
CA GLU A 49 -7.81 -36.07 40.01
C GLU A 49 -8.47 -35.76 38.66
N GLN A 50 -9.68 -35.17 38.68
CA GLN A 50 -10.37 -34.75 37.46
C GLN A 50 -9.71 -33.55 36.77
N ILE A 51 -9.13 -32.64 37.53
CA ILE A 51 -8.36 -31.52 36.98
C ILE A 51 -7.11 -32.05 36.22
N GLU A 52 -6.45 -33.07 36.75
CA GLU A 52 -5.31 -33.69 36.06
C GLU A 52 -5.73 -34.41 34.77
N ASP A 53 -6.90 -35.06 34.75
CA ASP A 53 -7.44 -35.73 33.56
C ASP A 53 -7.85 -34.69 32.48
N VAL A 54 -8.50 -33.62 32.89
CA VAL A 54 -8.84 -32.49 31.99
C VAL A 54 -7.60 -31.83 31.38
N ARG A 55 -6.53 -31.66 32.17
CA ARG A 55 -5.24 -31.17 31.68
C ARG A 55 -4.63 -32.09 30.63
N LYS A 56 -4.57 -33.38 30.88
CA LYS A 56 -4.05 -34.35 29.91
C LYS A 56 -4.82 -34.36 28.61
N ARG A 57 -6.16 -34.29 28.67
CA ARG A 57 -7.00 -34.22 27.48
C ARG A 57 -6.83 -32.92 26.72
N ASN A 58 -6.60 -31.82 27.40
CA ASN A 58 -6.32 -30.52 26.77
C ASN A 58 -4.93 -30.49 26.09
N ASP A 59 -3.93 -31.14 26.71
CA ASP A 59 -2.60 -31.31 26.11
C ASP A 59 -2.69 -32.20 24.85
N GLU A 60 -3.47 -33.30 24.89
CA GLU A 60 -3.75 -34.11 23.70
C GLU A 60 -4.41 -33.30 22.56
N LEU A 61 -5.39 -32.43 22.88
CA LEU A 61 -6.02 -31.57 21.90
C LEU A 61 -5.06 -30.57 21.29
N THR A 62 -4.17 -29.97 22.09
CA THR A 62 -3.14 -29.06 21.59
C THR A 62 -2.14 -29.73 20.68
N ASP A 63 -1.78 -30.98 20.98
CA ASP A 63 -0.85 -31.75 20.15
C ASP A 63 -1.50 -32.20 18.82
N ILE A 64 -2.80 -32.56 18.83
CA ILE A 64 -3.58 -32.83 17.61
C ILE A 64 -3.70 -31.55 16.77
N GLY A 65 -3.91 -30.40 17.40
CA GLY A 65 -3.97 -29.10 16.73
C GLY A 65 -2.68 -28.76 16.01
N LYS A 66 -1.54 -28.90 16.69
CA LYS A 66 -0.20 -28.68 16.09
C LYS A 66 0.07 -29.65 14.92
N ALA A 67 -0.33 -30.91 15.05
CA ALA A 67 -0.17 -31.89 13.98
C ALA A 67 -1.04 -31.56 12.76
N LEU A 68 -2.24 -31.05 12.98
CA LEU A 68 -3.15 -30.59 11.92
C LEU A 68 -2.59 -29.40 11.16
N ASP A 69 -2.08 -28.41 11.87
CA ASP A 69 -1.49 -27.21 11.26
C ASP A 69 -0.24 -27.56 10.45
N ALA A 70 0.62 -28.40 10.98
CA ALA A 70 1.79 -28.92 10.25
C ALA A 70 1.38 -29.67 8.98
N GLN A 71 0.33 -30.51 9.04
CA GLN A 71 -0.15 -31.26 7.87
C GLN A 71 -0.74 -30.33 6.80
N ARG A 72 -1.50 -29.30 7.19
CA ARG A 72 -2.04 -28.28 6.28
C ARG A 72 -0.93 -27.48 5.60
N GLU A 73 0.13 -27.15 6.33
CA GLU A 73 1.28 -26.46 5.78
C GLU A 73 2.00 -27.33 4.73
N VAL A 74 2.17 -28.61 5.00
CA VAL A 74 2.75 -29.59 4.03
C VAL A 74 1.85 -29.72 2.80
N GLU A 75 0.53 -29.81 2.96
CA GLU A 75 -0.41 -29.89 1.85
C GLU A 75 -0.38 -28.62 0.99
N LYS A 76 -0.25 -27.44 1.63
CA LYS A 76 -0.10 -26.17 0.92
C LYS A 76 1.21 -26.13 0.13
N ILE A 77 2.32 -26.49 0.73
CA ILE A 77 3.63 -26.53 0.04
C ILE A 77 3.58 -27.54 -1.13
N ALA A 78 2.92 -28.68 -0.96
CA ALA A 78 2.76 -29.67 -2.03
C ALA A 78 1.89 -29.14 -3.19
N SER A 79 0.83 -28.40 -2.89
CA SER A 79 -0.02 -27.76 -3.92
C SER A 79 0.73 -26.68 -4.67
N ASP A 80 1.50 -25.86 -3.96
CA ASP A 80 2.32 -24.79 -4.55
C ASP A 80 3.45 -25.35 -5.42
N ALA A 81 4.10 -26.45 -4.95
CA ALA A 81 5.11 -27.14 -5.73
C ALA A 81 4.54 -27.78 -7.00
N LYS A 82 3.32 -28.34 -6.93
CA LYS A 82 2.63 -28.90 -8.09
C LYS A 82 2.25 -27.82 -9.10
N SER A 83 1.72 -26.68 -8.64
CA SER A 83 1.42 -25.55 -9.52
C SER A 83 2.68 -24.97 -10.17
N ALA A 84 3.79 -24.87 -9.44
CA ALA A 84 5.08 -24.47 -9.99
C ALA A 84 5.63 -25.45 -11.02
N ALA A 85 5.47 -26.76 -10.80
CA ALA A 85 5.85 -27.80 -11.76
C ALA A 85 4.99 -27.73 -13.04
N ASP A 86 3.69 -27.56 -12.90
CA ASP A 86 2.75 -27.40 -14.04
C ASP A 86 3.08 -26.14 -14.86
N HIS A 87 3.44 -25.02 -14.20
CA HIS A 87 3.92 -23.81 -14.85
C HIS A 87 5.28 -24.02 -15.54
N ALA A 88 6.20 -24.75 -14.94
CA ALA A 88 7.49 -25.10 -15.55
C ALA A 88 7.31 -26.01 -16.78
N GLU A 89 6.46 -27.03 -16.71
CA GLU A 89 6.15 -27.87 -17.87
C GLU A 89 5.46 -27.08 -18.99
N GLN A 90 4.57 -26.15 -18.68
CA GLN A 90 3.95 -25.27 -19.68
C GLN A 90 4.97 -24.30 -20.30
N SER A 91 5.95 -23.84 -19.55
CA SER A 91 7.00 -22.95 -20.08
C SER A 91 8.00 -23.71 -20.98
N VAL A 92 8.29 -24.96 -20.70
CA VAL A 92 9.16 -25.80 -21.54
C VAL A 92 8.48 -26.24 -22.84
N LYS A 93 7.15 -26.37 -22.86
CA LYS A 93 6.36 -26.71 -24.06
C LYS A 93 6.12 -25.51 -24.98
N ARG A 94 6.52 -24.31 -24.65
CA ARG A 94 6.44 -23.13 -25.51
C ARG A 94 7.83 -22.77 -26.04
N PRO A 95 8.18 -23.05 -27.30
CA PRO A 95 9.33 -22.42 -27.91
C PRO A 95 9.09 -20.90 -27.95
N PRO A 96 10.13 -20.07 -27.73
CA PRO A 96 9.98 -18.61 -27.54
C PRO A 96 9.46 -17.86 -28.79
N PHE A 97 9.11 -18.55 -29.87
CA PHE A 97 8.59 -17.99 -31.12
C PHE A 97 7.54 -18.84 -31.82
N ALA A 98 6.67 -19.55 -31.10
CA ALA A 98 5.51 -20.17 -31.75
C ALA A 98 4.36 -19.15 -31.79
N MET A 99 4.15 -18.52 -32.96
CA MET A 99 2.88 -17.86 -33.28
C MET A 99 1.75 -18.86 -33.07
N ARG A 100 0.80 -18.52 -32.24
CA ARG A 100 -0.46 -19.24 -32.06
C ARG A 100 -1.24 -19.17 -33.37
N PRO A 101 -1.65 -20.28 -33.98
CA PRO A 101 -2.66 -20.21 -35.03
C PRO A 101 -3.94 -19.75 -34.34
N GLN A 102 -4.46 -18.59 -34.70
CA GLN A 102 -5.83 -18.22 -34.38
C GLN A 102 -6.73 -19.16 -35.14
N ASP A 103 -7.62 -19.84 -34.42
CA ASP A 103 -8.73 -20.59 -34.95
C ASP A 103 -9.66 -19.63 -35.72
N ALA A 104 -9.39 -19.44 -36.99
CA ALA A 104 -10.30 -18.82 -37.92
C ALA A 104 -11.32 -19.90 -38.34
N ASP A 105 -12.36 -20.04 -37.53
CA ASP A 105 -13.54 -20.77 -37.94
C ASP A 105 -14.22 -19.96 -39.05
N GLY A 106 -14.15 -20.48 -40.28
CA GLY A 106 -15.00 -19.96 -41.33
C GLY A 106 -14.46 -19.82 -42.75
N LEU A 107 -13.34 -20.40 -43.15
CA LEU A 107 -13.01 -20.54 -44.57
C LEU A 107 -12.19 -21.82 -44.79
N ARG A 108 -12.89 -22.91 -45.16
CA ARG A 108 -12.26 -24.10 -45.71
C ARG A 108 -11.66 -23.74 -47.07
N ASP A 109 -10.34 -23.46 -47.10
CA ASP A 109 -9.57 -23.41 -48.31
C ASP A 109 -9.07 -24.84 -48.60
N ASP A 110 -9.47 -25.44 -49.71
CA ASP A 110 -9.18 -26.82 -50.13
C ASP A 110 -7.70 -27.03 -50.52
N ARG A 111 -6.79 -26.18 -50.05
CA ARG A 111 -5.36 -26.31 -50.28
C ARG A 111 -4.71 -26.85 -48.98
N GLY A 112 -4.14 -28.02 -49.09
CA GLY A 112 -3.48 -28.73 -48.01
C GLY A 112 -2.46 -27.85 -47.24
N PRO A 113 -1.85 -28.35 -46.11
CA PRO A 113 -1.05 -27.54 -45.21
C PRO A 113 0.06 -26.85 -45.98
N ARG A 114 0.09 -25.50 -45.90
CA ARG A 114 1.11 -24.66 -46.51
C ARG A 114 2.46 -24.97 -45.89
N LYS A 115 3.40 -25.51 -46.67
CA LYS A 115 4.75 -25.79 -46.25
C LYS A 115 5.48 -24.47 -45.94
N THR A 116 6.27 -24.44 -44.87
CA THR A 116 7.10 -23.28 -44.52
C THR A 116 8.25 -23.14 -45.55
N LEU A 117 8.78 -21.90 -45.69
CA LEU A 117 9.93 -21.64 -46.53
C LEU A 117 11.13 -22.55 -46.22
N GLY A 118 11.33 -22.88 -44.93
CA GLY A 118 12.33 -23.82 -44.46
C GLY A 118 12.09 -25.25 -44.94
N GLU A 119 10.85 -25.69 -44.94
CA GLU A 119 10.45 -27.01 -45.46
C GLU A 119 10.64 -27.09 -46.97
N LEU A 120 10.24 -26.05 -47.73
CA LEU A 120 10.44 -25.94 -49.14
C LEU A 120 11.93 -25.94 -49.51
N PHE A 121 12.76 -25.21 -48.72
CA PHE A 121 14.23 -25.17 -48.91
C PHE A 121 14.89 -26.54 -48.69
N THR A 122 14.48 -27.25 -47.61
CA THR A 122 15.05 -28.56 -47.28
C THR A 122 14.60 -29.67 -48.21
N GLU A 123 13.51 -29.48 -48.97
CA GLU A 123 13.04 -30.40 -49.99
C GLU A 123 13.73 -30.19 -51.35
N THR A 124 14.45 -29.10 -51.58
CA THR A 124 15.18 -28.83 -52.82
C THR A 124 16.22 -29.91 -53.12
N LYS A 125 16.32 -30.27 -54.40
CA LYS A 125 17.33 -31.28 -54.87
C LYS A 125 18.77 -30.88 -54.50
N GLN A 126 19.04 -29.61 -54.54
CA GLN A 126 20.37 -29.03 -54.21
C GLN A 126 20.72 -29.22 -52.73
N TYR A 127 19.77 -28.99 -51.81
CA TYR A 127 19.99 -29.21 -50.39
C TYR A 127 20.17 -30.71 -50.07
N ARG A 128 19.37 -31.58 -50.65
CA ARG A 128 19.51 -33.03 -50.48
C ARG A 128 20.84 -33.56 -50.97
N ALA A 129 21.28 -33.12 -52.14
CA ALA A 129 22.59 -33.48 -52.69
C ALA A 129 23.74 -32.98 -51.84
N ALA A 130 23.67 -31.75 -51.33
CA ALA A 130 24.67 -31.18 -50.41
C ALA A 130 24.70 -31.92 -49.06
N ARG A 131 23.57 -32.42 -48.60
CA ARG A 131 23.49 -33.24 -47.38
C ARG A 131 24.11 -34.62 -47.56
N GLU A 132 23.89 -35.26 -48.72
CA GLU A 132 24.46 -36.58 -49.04
C GLU A 132 25.97 -36.54 -49.28
N SER A 133 26.49 -35.45 -49.85
CA SER A 133 27.93 -35.26 -50.09
C SER A 133 28.71 -34.72 -48.85
N GLY A 134 28.04 -34.41 -47.74
CA GLY A 134 28.62 -33.76 -46.58
C GLY A 134 28.86 -32.29 -46.83
N PHE A 135 28.50 -31.41 -45.89
CA PHE A 135 28.71 -29.96 -45.97
C PHE A 135 30.21 -29.68 -45.83
N GLY A 136 30.95 -29.61 -46.94
CA GLY A 136 32.36 -29.18 -46.95
C GLY A 136 32.50 -27.67 -46.92
N ALA A 137 33.65 -27.15 -46.48
CA ALA A 137 33.89 -25.70 -46.33
C ALA A 137 33.73 -24.87 -47.63
N ASP A 138 33.64 -25.52 -48.78
CA ASP A 138 33.55 -24.91 -50.12
C ASP A 138 32.18 -25.12 -50.80
N THR A 139 31.17 -25.66 -50.09
CA THR A 139 29.86 -25.94 -50.64
C THR A 139 29.01 -24.69 -50.68
N ARG A 140 29.16 -23.86 -51.69
CA ARG A 140 28.25 -22.73 -51.97
C ARG A 140 27.14 -23.23 -52.90
N PHE A 141 25.92 -23.34 -52.44
CA PHE A 141 24.77 -23.59 -53.29
C PHE A 141 23.67 -22.56 -53.01
N GLY A 142 23.02 -22.09 -54.02
CA GLY A 142 21.82 -21.26 -53.97
C GLY A 142 20.65 -22.10 -54.39
N ALA A 143 19.68 -22.27 -53.53
CA ALA A 143 18.41 -22.91 -53.89
C ALA A 143 17.38 -21.81 -54.16
N GLU A 144 16.92 -21.71 -55.41
CA GLU A 144 15.79 -20.86 -55.76
C GLU A 144 14.49 -21.59 -55.33
N VAL A 145 13.82 -21.03 -54.37
CA VAL A 145 12.50 -21.47 -53.93
C VAL A 145 11.49 -20.57 -54.66
N GLU A 146 10.84 -21.09 -55.68
CA GLU A 146 9.77 -20.34 -56.32
C GLU A 146 8.62 -20.15 -55.36
N HIS A 147 8.53 -18.95 -54.82
CA HIS A 147 7.40 -18.50 -54.06
C HIS A 147 6.61 -17.55 -54.96
N ASP A 148 5.43 -17.98 -55.41
CA ASP A 148 4.56 -17.16 -56.25
C ASP A 148 3.94 -16.00 -55.42
N VAL A 149 4.79 -14.99 -55.21
CA VAL A 149 4.38 -13.73 -54.56
C VAL A 149 3.90 -12.79 -55.63
N LYS A 150 2.65 -12.95 -56.03
CA LYS A 150 2.03 -12.14 -57.10
C LYS A 150 1.81 -10.66 -56.74
N THR A 151 2.03 -10.24 -55.50
CA THR A 151 1.82 -8.83 -55.12
C THR A 151 2.73 -8.44 -53.95
N THR A 152 3.47 -7.35 -54.10
CA THR A 152 4.17 -6.70 -52.99
C THR A 152 3.08 -6.08 -52.10
N MET A 153 2.80 -6.72 -50.96
CA MET A 153 1.87 -6.19 -49.95
C MET A 153 2.51 -4.98 -49.28
N THR A 154 2.13 -3.79 -49.70
CA THR A 154 2.48 -2.55 -49.02
C THR A 154 1.45 -2.15 -47.97
N ARG A 155 1.83 -1.47 -46.91
CA ARG A 155 0.92 -0.89 -45.91
C ARG A 155 -0.19 -0.01 -46.53
N ALA A 156 0.07 0.56 -47.71
CA ALA A 156 -0.88 1.36 -48.49
C ALA A 156 -2.00 0.55 -49.14
N ALA A 157 -1.85 -0.77 -49.29
CA ALA A 157 -2.83 -1.66 -49.96
C ALA A 157 -3.89 -2.23 -49.00
N GLY A 158 -4.10 -1.65 -47.84
CA GLY A 158 -5.16 -2.02 -46.89
C GLY A 158 -4.87 -3.22 -45.99
N PHE A 159 -3.71 -3.84 -46.12
CA PHE A 159 -3.25 -4.85 -45.16
C PHE A 159 -2.52 -4.16 -43.99
N ALA A 160 -3.29 -3.66 -43.04
CA ALA A 160 -2.72 -3.31 -41.75
C ALA A 160 -2.24 -4.61 -41.07
N PRO A 161 -0.98 -4.68 -40.56
CA PRO A 161 -0.59 -5.80 -39.71
C PRO A 161 -1.55 -5.92 -38.56
N ALA A 162 -1.95 -7.14 -38.20
CA ALA A 162 -2.78 -7.38 -37.03
C ALA A 162 -2.12 -6.71 -35.82
N ASN A 163 -2.75 -5.68 -35.27
CA ASN A 163 -2.28 -5.05 -34.07
C ASN A 163 -2.62 -5.97 -32.90
N ASP A 164 -1.60 -6.53 -32.29
CA ASP A 164 -1.74 -7.23 -31.03
C ASP A 164 -2.05 -6.18 -29.96
N ARG A 165 -3.28 -6.11 -29.52
CA ARG A 165 -3.70 -5.22 -28.45
C ARG A 165 -3.37 -5.87 -27.13
N THR A 166 -2.36 -5.39 -26.43
CA THR A 166 -2.12 -5.81 -25.05
C THR A 166 -3.29 -5.34 -24.18
N ASP A 167 -3.85 -6.24 -23.36
CA ASP A 167 -4.91 -5.92 -22.39
C ASP A 167 -4.41 -5.05 -21.23
N ILE A 168 -3.13 -4.68 -21.26
CA ILE A 168 -2.51 -3.86 -20.21
C ILE A 168 -2.82 -2.39 -20.48
N VAL A 169 -3.66 -1.81 -19.64
CA VAL A 169 -3.84 -0.35 -19.56
C VAL A 169 -2.73 0.20 -18.70
N VAL A 170 -1.78 0.92 -19.29
CA VAL A 170 -0.72 1.62 -18.55
C VAL A 170 -1.32 2.87 -17.89
N PRO A 171 -1.44 2.91 -16.57
CA PRO A 171 -1.99 4.07 -15.88
C PRO A 171 -1.00 5.25 -15.91
N PHE A 172 -1.53 6.47 -15.90
CA PHE A 172 -0.70 7.67 -15.69
C PHE A 172 -0.04 7.60 -14.31
N ALA A 173 1.26 7.89 -14.24
CA ALA A 173 2.01 7.88 -13.00
C ALA A 173 1.48 8.98 -12.05
N LEU A 174 1.13 8.60 -10.85
CA LEU A 174 0.66 9.50 -9.79
C LEU A 174 1.66 9.46 -8.63
N ARG A 175 1.76 10.58 -7.90
CA ARG A 175 2.57 10.61 -6.69
C ARG A 175 2.01 9.67 -5.63
N ARG A 176 2.89 9.13 -4.81
CA ARG A 176 2.48 8.33 -3.65
C ARG A 176 1.92 9.25 -2.56
N VAL A 177 0.80 8.87 -1.97
CA VAL A 177 0.27 9.49 -0.75
C VAL A 177 1.03 8.92 0.44
N VAL A 178 1.59 9.79 1.30
CA VAL A 178 2.50 9.35 2.37
C VAL A 178 2.13 9.96 3.72
N ILE A 179 1.58 11.17 3.76
CA ILE A 179 1.43 11.94 5.00
C ILE A 179 0.39 11.34 5.93
N GLN A 180 -0.67 10.74 5.37
CA GLN A 180 -1.73 10.09 6.16
C GLN A 180 -1.20 8.99 7.07
N ASP A 181 -0.14 8.29 6.66
CA ASP A 181 0.45 7.17 7.42
C ASP A 181 1.10 7.62 8.74
N TYR A 182 1.39 8.91 8.88
CA TYR A 182 2.05 9.50 10.06
C TYR A 182 1.09 10.19 11.02
N ILE A 183 -0.18 10.31 10.67
CA ILE A 183 -1.20 10.96 11.49
C ILE A 183 -2.15 9.91 12.06
N PRO A 184 -2.34 9.82 13.37
CA PRO A 184 -3.29 8.88 13.95
C PRO A 184 -4.72 9.21 13.49
N GLU A 185 -5.47 8.17 13.10
CA GLU A 185 -6.85 8.28 12.63
C GLU A 185 -7.84 7.83 13.71
N THR A 186 -8.92 8.58 13.90
CA THR A 186 -10.00 8.24 14.84
C THR A 186 -11.35 8.42 14.14
N PRO A 187 -12.25 7.43 14.23
CA PRO A 187 -13.61 7.59 13.76
C PRO A 187 -14.40 8.54 14.66
N THR A 188 -15.34 9.30 14.09
CA THR A 188 -16.23 10.21 14.82
C THR A 188 -17.61 10.24 14.17
N ASP A 189 -18.64 10.49 14.97
CA ASP A 189 -20.01 10.70 14.48
C ASP A 189 -20.41 12.18 14.50
N LEU A 190 -19.54 13.06 15.00
CA LEU A 190 -19.80 14.48 15.16
C LEU A 190 -19.53 15.28 13.89
N ASP A 191 -20.21 16.39 13.69
CA ASP A 191 -19.97 17.32 12.56
C ASP A 191 -18.92 18.38 12.90
N SER A 192 -18.52 18.48 14.15
CA SER A 192 -17.51 19.41 14.62
C SER A 192 -16.78 18.80 15.81
N ILE A 193 -15.47 18.89 15.80
CA ILE A 193 -14.62 18.43 16.89
C ILE A 193 -14.23 19.64 17.74
N ARG A 194 -14.55 19.59 19.01
CA ARG A 194 -14.20 20.63 20.00
C ARG A 194 -13.13 20.08 20.93
N PHE A 195 -12.15 20.90 21.23
CA PHE A 195 -11.09 20.57 22.17
C PHE A 195 -10.65 21.83 22.95
N MET A 196 -10.10 21.61 24.12
CA MET A 196 -9.55 22.68 24.96
C MET A 196 -8.06 22.78 24.72
N GLU A 197 -7.61 23.96 24.30
CA GLU A 197 -6.19 24.30 24.15
C GLU A 197 -5.75 25.09 25.39
N GLU A 198 -4.70 24.63 26.06
CA GLU A 198 -4.07 25.40 27.13
C GLU A 198 -3.27 26.56 26.51
N THR A 199 -3.76 27.77 26.71
CA THR A 199 -3.19 28.98 26.12
C THR A 199 -2.23 29.73 27.06
N THR A 200 -2.38 29.55 28.37
CA THR A 200 -1.52 30.15 29.35
C THR A 200 -1.06 29.13 30.38
N PHE A 201 0.22 29.03 30.54
CA PHE A 201 0.86 28.26 31.61
C PHE A 201 1.89 29.16 32.32
N THR A 202 1.59 29.60 33.51
CA THR A 202 2.48 30.35 34.33
C THR A 202 2.84 29.52 35.55
N ASN A 203 4.09 29.09 35.62
CA ASN A 203 4.64 28.44 36.80
C ASN A 203 5.33 29.46 37.66
N ALA A 204 4.74 29.79 38.80
CA ALA A 204 5.29 30.73 39.78
C ALA A 204 5.88 30.00 41.02
N ALA A 205 6.11 28.69 40.89
CA ALA A 205 6.73 27.94 42.00
C ALA A 205 8.17 28.49 42.32
N VAL A 206 8.35 28.91 43.53
CA VAL A 206 9.64 29.40 44.08
C VAL A 206 9.85 28.87 45.50
N GLU A 207 11.08 28.83 45.93
CA GLU A 207 11.44 28.57 47.32
C GLU A 207 10.96 29.75 48.17
N THR A 208 10.14 29.47 49.18
CA THR A 208 9.50 30.49 49.98
C THR A 208 10.06 30.43 51.39
N ALA A 209 10.46 31.59 51.93
CA ALA A 209 10.93 31.70 53.30
C ALA A 209 9.80 31.44 54.30
N GLU A 210 10.16 31.10 55.52
CA GLU A 210 9.18 30.90 56.60
C GLU A 210 8.31 32.17 56.80
N ASN A 211 7.01 31.98 56.83
CA ASN A 211 5.99 33.03 56.95
C ASN A 211 5.85 33.99 55.74
N ALA A 212 6.42 33.66 54.58
CA ALA A 212 6.20 34.40 53.33
C ALA A 212 5.04 33.82 52.53
N ALA A 213 4.37 34.67 51.74
CA ALA A 213 3.27 34.23 50.86
C ALA A 213 3.80 33.40 49.69
N ILE A 214 3.17 32.28 49.42
CA ILE A 214 3.43 31.45 48.22
C ILE A 214 2.83 32.16 47.00
N PRO A 215 3.56 32.33 45.89
CA PRO A 215 3.05 32.97 44.69
C PRO A 215 2.03 32.09 43.97
N GLU A 216 1.06 32.73 43.28
CA GLU A 216 0.01 32.08 42.53
C GLU A 216 0.47 31.72 41.13
N SER A 217 0.26 30.47 40.71
CA SER A 217 0.42 30.00 39.32
C SER A 217 -0.87 30.12 38.56
N ALA A 218 -0.80 30.41 37.25
CA ALA A 218 -1.98 30.63 36.42
C ALA A 218 -2.04 29.65 35.25
N LEU A 219 -3.23 29.11 35.03
CA LEU A 219 -3.58 28.25 33.88
C LEU A 219 -4.79 28.86 33.18
N ALA A 220 -4.78 28.92 31.83
CA ALA A 220 -5.94 29.33 31.05
C ALA A 220 -6.14 28.38 29.87
N TYR A 221 -7.41 28.06 29.62
CA TYR A 221 -7.83 27.19 28.54
C TYR A 221 -8.75 27.93 27.58
N THR A 222 -8.59 27.66 26.27
CA THR A 222 -9.45 28.21 25.22
C THR A 222 -10.08 27.07 24.46
N GLU A 223 -11.40 27.11 24.29
CA GLU A 223 -12.11 26.14 23.44
C GLU A 223 -11.80 26.43 21.97
N ARG A 224 -11.39 25.39 21.24
CA ARG A 224 -11.23 25.39 19.78
C ARG A 224 -12.22 24.45 19.15
N SER A 225 -12.69 24.79 17.94
CA SER A 225 -13.63 23.98 17.18
C SER A 225 -13.13 23.81 15.77
N GLN A 226 -13.20 22.58 15.25
CA GLN A 226 -12.83 22.25 13.88
C GLN A 226 -13.99 21.51 13.22
N ALA A 227 -14.48 22.04 12.08
CA ALA A 227 -15.57 21.42 11.33
C ALA A 227 -15.10 20.17 10.57
N VAL A 228 -16.02 19.22 10.36
CA VAL A 228 -15.82 18.03 9.53
C VAL A 228 -16.33 18.32 8.12
N GLU A 229 -15.40 18.44 7.18
CA GLU A 229 -15.69 18.82 5.80
C GLU A 229 -15.80 17.61 4.86
N LEU A 230 -16.50 17.79 3.74
CA LEU A 230 -16.74 16.78 2.73
C LEU A 230 -15.72 16.93 1.60
N ILE A 231 -15.00 15.86 1.32
CA ILE A 231 -14.19 15.73 0.10
C ILE A 231 -14.87 14.73 -0.82
N GLY A 232 -14.95 15.03 -2.10
CA GLY A 232 -15.54 14.12 -3.08
C GLY A 232 -15.07 14.39 -4.50
N THR A 233 -15.16 13.36 -5.32
CA THR A 233 -14.92 13.40 -6.77
C THR A 233 -15.84 12.43 -7.47
N TYR A 234 -16.10 12.63 -8.76
CA TYR A 234 -16.90 11.71 -9.56
C TYR A 234 -16.36 11.59 -10.98
N ILE A 235 -16.67 10.48 -11.62
CA ILE A 235 -16.38 10.19 -13.03
C ILE A 235 -17.65 9.67 -13.69
N PRO A 236 -18.13 10.26 -14.81
CA PRO A 236 -19.19 9.69 -15.63
C PRO A 236 -18.62 8.55 -16.48
N VAL A 237 -19.32 7.42 -16.51
CA VAL A 237 -18.94 6.20 -17.25
C VAL A 237 -20.16 5.75 -18.07
N THR A 238 -19.96 5.23 -19.27
CA THR A 238 -21.05 4.68 -20.07
C THR A 238 -21.47 3.31 -19.48
N GLU A 239 -22.76 2.96 -19.62
CA GLU A 239 -23.28 1.70 -19.12
C GLU A 239 -22.58 0.49 -19.78
N GLN A 240 -22.25 0.61 -21.07
CA GLN A 240 -21.47 -0.40 -21.81
C GLN A 240 -20.08 -0.66 -21.21
N GLN A 241 -19.44 0.36 -20.63
CA GLN A 241 -18.16 0.18 -19.92
C GLN A 241 -18.35 -0.46 -18.54
N LEU A 242 -19.50 -0.20 -17.88
CA LEU A 242 -19.83 -0.80 -16.60
C LEU A 242 -20.18 -2.29 -16.70
N GLU A 243 -20.60 -2.76 -17.89
CA GLU A 243 -20.83 -4.19 -18.16
C GLU A 243 -19.52 -5.01 -18.08
N VAL A 244 -18.35 -4.33 -18.16
CA VAL A 244 -17.05 -4.98 -17.99
C VAL A 244 -16.56 -4.80 -16.55
N PRO A 245 -16.73 -5.82 -15.66
CA PRO A 245 -16.45 -5.67 -14.22
C PRO A 245 -15.00 -5.31 -13.92
N GLU A 246 -14.05 -5.89 -14.65
CA GLU A 246 -12.61 -5.67 -14.47
C GLU A 246 -12.20 -4.23 -14.75
N PHE A 247 -12.79 -3.62 -15.78
CA PHE A 247 -12.56 -2.22 -16.12
C PHE A 247 -13.11 -1.28 -15.05
N THR A 248 -14.34 -1.56 -14.60
CA THR A 248 -15.01 -0.77 -13.56
C THR A 248 -14.24 -0.81 -12.24
N GLN A 249 -13.81 -2.00 -11.82
CA GLN A 249 -12.98 -2.16 -10.62
C GLN A 249 -11.65 -1.39 -10.75
N ALA A 250 -10.98 -1.49 -11.90
CA ALA A 250 -9.72 -0.79 -12.15
C ALA A 250 -9.87 0.75 -12.09
N ILE A 251 -10.98 1.30 -12.60
CA ILE A 251 -11.27 2.74 -12.49
C ILE A 251 -11.49 3.15 -11.05
N ILE A 252 -12.28 2.39 -10.30
CA ILE A 252 -12.60 2.72 -8.91
C ILE A 252 -11.33 2.67 -8.06
N ASP A 253 -10.65 1.53 -8.04
CA ASP A 253 -9.53 1.29 -7.13
C ASP A 253 -8.29 2.12 -7.50
N ASN A 254 -7.93 2.16 -8.78
CA ASN A 254 -6.70 2.81 -9.21
C ASN A 254 -6.84 4.30 -9.51
N ARG A 255 -8.06 4.81 -9.69
CA ARG A 255 -8.27 6.21 -10.13
C ARG A 255 -9.06 7.02 -9.12
N LEU A 256 -10.31 6.68 -8.88
CA LEU A 256 -11.19 7.49 -8.04
C LEU A 256 -10.70 7.56 -6.59
N VAL A 257 -10.34 6.43 -5.99
CA VAL A 257 -9.81 6.38 -4.63
C VAL A 257 -8.48 7.14 -4.53
N THR A 258 -7.62 6.98 -5.53
CA THR A 258 -6.33 7.71 -5.57
C THR A 258 -6.53 9.21 -5.73
N MET A 259 -7.44 9.67 -6.61
CA MET A 259 -7.78 11.09 -6.75
C MET A 259 -8.29 11.69 -5.44
N TYR A 260 -9.16 10.95 -4.74
CA TYR A 260 -9.65 11.36 -3.42
C TYR A 260 -8.50 11.51 -2.42
N ARG A 261 -7.62 10.50 -2.30
CA ARG A 261 -6.48 10.51 -1.37
C ARG A 261 -5.48 11.62 -1.69
N LEU A 262 -5.21 11.88 -2.95
CA LEU A 262 -4.35 12.99 -3.36
C LEU A 262 -4.92 14.35 -2.95
N ARG A 263 -6.24 14.53 -3.08
CA ARG A 263 -6.90 15.77 -2.62
C ARG A 263 -6.92 15.85 -1.10
N GLU A 264 -7.18 14.75 -0.41
CA GLU A 264 -7.11 14.67 1.04
C GLU A 264 -5.73 15.10 1.55
N GLU A 265 -4.64 14.52 1.02
CA GLU A 265 -3.26 14.89 1.38
C GLU A 265 -2.97 16.37 1.11
N SER A 266 -3.42 16.90 -0.03
CA SER A 266 -3.26 18.32 -0.36
C SER A 266 -4.00 19.22 0.65
N GLN A 267 -5.19 18.84 1.09
CA GLN A 267 -5.94 19.57 2.10
C GLN A 267 -5.32 19.48 3.49
N LEU A 268 -4.79 18.32 3.88
CA LEU A 268 -4.09 18.15 5.16
C LEU A 268 -2.87 19.08 5.27
N LEU A 269 -2.15 19.31 4.17
CA LEU A 269 -1.00 20.22 4.17
C LEU A 269 -1.39 21.69 3.95
N ASN A 270 -2.12 21.96 2.88
CA ASN A 270 -2.27 23.32 2.32
C ASN A 270 -3.68 23.90 2.53
N GLY A 271 -4.59 23.19 3.19
CA GLY A 271 -5.95 23.70 3.40
C GLY A 271 -5.96 25.04 4.15
N ASP A 272 -6.80 25.98 3.70
CA ASP A 272 -6.89 27.34 4.25
C ASP A 272 -7.82 27.47 5.46
N GLY A 273 -8.59 26.41 5.77
CA GLY A 273 -9.55 26.42 6.87
C GLY A 273 -10.82 27.23 6.63
N ILE A 274 -11.02 27.76 5.42
CA ILE A 274 -12.26 28.44 5.03
C ILE A 274 -13.20 27.39 4.42
N SER A 275 -14.35 27.15 5.07
CA SER A 275 -15.31 26.15 4.56
C SER A 275 -15.60 26.36 3.06
N PRO A 276 -15.54 25.31 2.24
CA PRO A 276 -15.50 23.88 2.55
C PRO A 276 -14.09 23.26 2.69
N ASN A 277 -13.04 24.07 2.85
CA ASN A 277 -11.68 23.56 3.00
C ASN A 277 -11.35 23.23 4.46
N ILE A 278 -10.50 22.21 4.65
CA ILE A 278 -9.97 21.83 5.96
C ILE A 278 -8.82 22.78 6.33
N LEU A 279 -8.60 23.03 7.60
CA LEU A 279 -7.41 23.75 8.06
C LEU A 279 -6.19 22.81 8.04
N GLY A 280 -5.30 23.03 7.08
CA GLY A 280 -4.07 22.26 6.90
C GLY A 280 -2.93 22.72 7.83
N PHE A 281 -1.88 21.89 7.91
CA PHE A 281 -0.74 22.18 8.77
C PHE A 281 -0.06 23.50 8.43
N LEU A 282 0.18 23.82 7.16
CA LEU A 282 0.93 25.01 6.75
C LEU A 282 0.19 26.34 7.02
N ASN A 283 -1.14 26.31 7.09
CA ASN A 283 -1.97 27.49 7.31
C ASN A 283 -2.45 27.63 8.76
N LYS A 284 -2.06 26.74 9.65
CA LYS A 284 -2.36 26.85 11.07
C LYS A 284 -1.57 28.01 11.68
N SER A 285 -2.25 28.94 12.31
CA SER A 285 -1.60 30.04 13.04
C SER A 285 -0.86 29.54 14.27
N GLY A 286 0.32 30.12 14.58
CA GLY A 286 1.13 29.78 15.75
C GLY A 286 2.19 28.71 15.50
N LEU A 287 2.43 28.34 14.25
CA LEU A 287 3.58 27.49 13.87
C LEU A 287 4.90 28.20 14.14
N GLN A 288 5.93 27.43 14.50
CA GLN A 288 7.29 27.95 14.55
C GLN A 288 7.85 28.10 13.15
N THR A 289 8.42 29.24 12.81
CA THR A 289 9.00 29.49 11.49
C THR A 289 10.49 29.67 11.57
N GLN A 290 11.23 29.09 10.62
CA GLN A 290 12.66 29.29 10.43
C GLN A 290 12.94 29.54 8.96
N ALA A 291 13.32 30.76 8.63
CA ALA A 291 13.87 31.05 7.32
C ALA A 291 15.32 30.54 7.22
N LYS A 292 15.67 29.99 6.06
CA LYS A 292 17.05 29.56 5.76
C LYS A 292 18.03 30.73 5.82
N GLY A 293 17.66 31.87 5.18
CA GLY A 293 18.55 33.01 5.06
C GLY A 293 19.82 32.66 4.30
N ALA A 294 20.98 32.97 4.89
CA ALA A 294 22.31 32.64 4.35
C ALA A 294 22.84 31.26 4.79
N ASP A 295 22.10 30.56 5.66
CA ASP A 295 22.54 29.26 6.20
C ASP A 295 22.42 28.14 5.13
N PRO A 296 23.23 27.08 5.21
CA PRO A 296 22.95 25.83 4.52
C PRO A 296 21.61 25.23 4.91
N ILE A 297 20.94 24.52 4.00
CA ILE A 297 19.63 23.89 4.27
C ILE A 297 19.62 23.02 5.54
N PRO A 298 20.61 22.13 5.77
CA PRO A 298 20.64 21.31 7.00
C PRO A 298 20.69 22.13 8.28
N ASP A 299 21.39 23.26 8.28
CA ASP A 299 21.52 24.12 9.47
C ASP A 299 20.19 24.82 9.78
N ALA A 300 19.47 25.27 8.76
CA ALA A 300 18.13 25.84 8.93
C ALA A 300 17.18 24.82 9.58
N TRP A 301 17.23 23.57 9.15
CA TRP A 301 16.45 22.49 9.77
C TRP A 301 16.84 22.23 11.22
N TYR A 302 18.14 22.22 11.53
CA TYR A 302 18.58 22.03 12.91
C TYR A 302 18.16 23.18 13.83
N LYS A 303 18.24 24.41 13.33
CA LYS A 303 17.74 25.60 14.05
C LYS A 303 16.25 25.49 14.33
N LEU A 304 15.45 25.03 13.36
CA LEU A 304 14.02 24.79 13.55
C LEU A 304 13.74 23.70 14.60
N ILE A 305 14.43 22.57 14.50
CA ILE A 305 14.34 21.49 15.50
C ILE A 305 14.71 22.00 16.89
N THR A 306 15.75 22.82 17.00
CA THR A 306 16.18 23.43 18.28
C THR A 306 15.11 24.38 18.82
N LYS A 307 14.43 25.17 17.97
CA LYS A 307 13.30 26.00 18.39
C LYS A 307 12.17 25.18 18.98
N LEU A 308 11.82 24.06 18.35
CA LEU A 308 10.78 23.16 18.83
C LEU A 308 11.15 22.53 20.17
N ARG A 309 12.41 22.10 20.34
CA ARG A 309 12.95 21.52 21.58
C ARG A 309 13.11 22.57 22.70
N GLY A 310 13.57 23.75 22.34
CA GLY A 310 13.89 24.81 23.31
C GLY A 310 12.71 25.64 23.76
N GLY A 311 11.48 25.29 23.33
CA GLY A 311 10.28 25.99 23.78
C GLY A 311 10.12 27.42 23.24
N GLY A 312 10.70 27.73 22.08
CA GLY A 312 10.58 29.02 21.37
C GLY A 312 9.16 29.43 20.99
N GLY A 313 8.17 28.93 21.63
CA GLY A 313 6.73 29.13 21.46
C GLY A 313 5.95 28.17 22.35
N ALA A 314 6.49 27.76 23.48
CA ALA A 314 5.95 26.77 24.41
C ALA A 314 5.76 25.36 23.78
N GLY A 315 6.63 25.01 22.81
CA GLY A 315 6.60 23.69 22.17
C GLY A 315 7.12 22.58 23.09
N PHE A 316 8.40 22.63 23.44
CA PHE A 316 9.13 21.57 24.15
C PHE A 316 8.91 20.19 23.54
N VAL A 317 8.92 20.12 22.20
CA VAL A 317 8.51 18.94 21.44
C VAL A 317 9.69 18.39 20.67
N GLU A 318 9.80 17.06 20.67
CA GLU A 318 10.74 16.34 19.81
C GLU A 318 10.07 16.02 18.48
N PRO A 319 10.51 16.60 17.35
CA PRO A 319 9.91 16.31 16.05
C PRO A 319 10.01 14.83 15.69
N SER A 320 8.96 14.25 15.12
CA SER A 320 8.91 12.85 14.72
C SER A 320 9.42 12.63 13.28
N LEU A 321 9.18 13.59 12.38
CA LEU A 321 9.57 13.48 10.97
C LEU A 321 9.75 14.86 10.33
N ILE A 322 10.37 14.87 9.15
CA ILE A 322 10.59 16.04 8.30
C ILE A 322 9.88 15.80 6.95
N ILE A 323 9.02 16.72 6.55
CA ILE A 323 8.35 16.72 5.25
C ILE A 323 8.96 17.82 4.40
N THR A 324 9.42 17.50 3.19
CA THR A 324 10.04 18.47 2.29
C THR A 324 9.73 18.14 0.83
N HIS A 325 9.92 19.12 -0.06
CA HIS A 325 9.81 18.85 -1.50
C HIS A 325 10.99 18.00 -2.00
N PRO A 326 10.80 17.11 -2.97
CA PRO A 326 11.89 16.29 -3.51
C PRO A 326 13.08 17.10 -4.07
N ASN A 327 12.82 18.28 -4.65
CA ASN A 327 13.88 19.16 -5.15
C ASN A 327 14.74 19.71 -4.00
N ASP A 328 14.10 20.17 -2.91
CA ASP A 328 14.79 20.68 -1.73
C ASP A 328 15.63 19.56 -1.08
N TRP A 329 15.09 18.33 -1.04
CA TRP A 329 15.82 17.17 -0.56
C TRP A 329 17.01 16.81 -1.46
N GLN A 330 16.84 16.95 -2.78
CA GLN A 330 17.95 16.77 -3.75
C GLN A 330 19.09 17.72 -3.45
N GLU A 331 18.81 19.02 -3.18
CA GLU A 331 19.85 19.99 -2.84
C GLU A 331 20.65 19.56 -1.62
N VAL A 332 19.97 19.06 -0.56
CA VAL A 332 20.65 18.54 0.62
C VAL A 332 21.55 17.34 0.30
N ARG A 333 21.04 16.40 -0.48
CA ARG A 333 21.78 15.17 -0.85
C ARG A 333 22.97 15.44 -1.74
N LEU A 334 22.96 16.51 -2.53
CA LEU A 334 24.03 16.90 -3.44
C LEU A 334 25.06 17.85 -2.79
N LEU A 335 24.91 18.22 -1.51
CA LEU A 335 25.91 19.02 -0.81
C LEU A 335 27.27 18.32 -0.78
N LYS A 336 28.31 19.07 -1.18
CA LYS A 336 29.70 18.60 -1.22
C LYS A 336 30.60 19.48 -0.37
N ASP A 337 31.66 18.88 0.13
CA ASP A 337 32.75 19.61 0.76
C ASP A 337 33.65 20.32 -0.27
N ALA A 338 34.65 21.08 0.20
CA ALA A 338 35.62 21.75 -0.66
C ALA A 338 36.46 20.79 -1.53
N ASN A 339 36.52 19.51 -1.18
CA ASN A 339 37.24 18.45 -1.90
C ASN A 339 36.36 17.69 -2.91
N GLY A 340 35.08 18.04 -2.98
CA GLY A 340 34.10 17.39 -3.88
C GLY A 340 33.44 16.13 -3.34
N ASN A 341 33.69 15.76 -2.08
CA ASN A 341 33.05 14.62 -1.44
C ASN A 341 31.62 14.97 -0.99
N TYR A 342 30.69 14.04 -1.14
CA TYR A 342 29.34 14.24 -0.63
C TYR A 342 29.32 14.26 0.91
N LEU A 343 28.71 15.28 1.49
CA LEU A 343 28.57 15.42 2.93
C LEU A 343 27.53 14.46 3.49
N TRP A 344 26.53 14.09 2.70
CA TRP A 344 25.36 13.32 3.13
C TRP A 344 25.43 11.83 2.75
N GLY A 345 26.61 11.24 2.79
CA GLY A 345 26.86 9.84 2.46
C GLY A 345 27.23 9.58 1.00
N SER A 346 27.85 8.43 0.77
CA SER A 346 28.24 8.01 -0.59
C SER A 346 27.01 7.69 -1.44
N PRO A 347 27.01 8.02 -2.75
CA PRO A 347 25.97 7.58 -3.67
C PRO A 347 25.78 6.05 -3.74
N ALA A 348 26.79 5.28 -3.32
CA ALA A 348 26.74 3.82 -3.25
C ALA A 348 26.03 3.29 -2.01
N GLU A 349 25.74 4.14 -1.02
CA GLU A 349 25.10 3.76 0.24
C GLU A 349 23.59 3.93 0.13
N ALA A 350 22.85 2.81 0.03
CA ALA A 350 21.41 2.79 0.08
C ALA A 350 20.96 2.73 1.55
N GLY A 351 20.76 3.89 2.18
CA GLY A 351 20.21 4.01 3.53
C GLY A 351 18.83 4.69 3.53
N PRO A 352 18.05 4.54 4.60
CA PRO A 352 16.81 5.29 4.75
C PRO A 352 17.08 6.79 4.76
N GLU A 353 16.21 7.56 4.12
CA GLU A 353 16.32 9.02 4.07
C GLU A 353 16.10 9.61 5.46
N ARG A 354 17.16 10.16 6.05
CA ARG A 354 17.14 10.74 7.39
C ARG A 354 17.97 12.01 7.43
N MET A 355 17.51 12.98 8.22
CA MET A 355 18.24 14.21 8.52
C MET A 355 18.17 14.49 10.02
N TRP A 356 19.32 14.70 10.67
CA TRP A 356 19.42 14.89 12.12
C TRP A 356 18.75 13.77 12.94
N GLY A 357 18.82 12.52 12.44
CA GLY A 357 18.21 11.36 13.06
C GLY A 357 16.71 11.20 12.82
N LYS A 358 16.05 12.17 12.15
CA LYS A 358 14.63 12.12 11.81
C LYS A 358 14.43 11.59 10.40
N PRO A 359 13.40 10.76 10.16
CA PRO A 359 13.04 10.33 8.81
C PRO A 359 12.63 11.55 7.97
N VAL A 360 13.05 11.57 6.72
CA VAL A 360 12.66 12.57 5.72
C VAL A 360 11.63 11.95 4.80
N VAL A 361 10.53 12.65 4.57
CA VAL A 361 9.44 12.25 3.70
C VAL A 361 9.36 13.25 2.55
N PRO A 362 10.00 12.96 1.40
CA PRO A 362 9.89 13.82 0.24
C PRO A 362 8.51 13.66 -0.42
N THR A 363 7.80 14.77 -0.59
CA THR A 363 6.50 14.78 -1.27
C THR A 363 6.31 16.06 -2.08
N THR A 364 5.74 15.91 -3.27
CA THR A 364 5.34 17.05 -4.12
C THR A 364 4.02 17.69 -3.68
N ALA A 365 3.45 17.26 -2.56
CA ALA A 365 2.26 17.88 -1.96
C ALA A 365 2.58 19.21 -1.27
N ILE A 366 3.83 19.40 -0.85
CA ILE A 366 4.34 20.65 -0.30
C ILE A 366 5.02 21.47 -1.40
N SER A 367 4.95 22.79 -1.31
CA SER A 367 5.62 23.67 -2.28
C SER A 367 7.13 23.64 -2.09
N GLU A 368 7.86 23.74 -3.19
CA GLU A 368 9.31 23.90 -3.20
C GLU A 368 9.72 25.12 -2.36
N GLY A 369 10.83 25.02 -1.68
CA GLY A 369 11.32 26.05 -0.75
C GLY A 369 10.57 26.10 0.59
N THR A 370 9.67 25.15 0.85
CA THR A 370 8.93 25.06 2.12
C THR A 370 9.04 23.66 2.68
N GLY A 371 9.35 23.55 3.95
CA GLY A 371 9.36 22.28 4.65
C GLY A 371 8.58 22.32 5.95
N LEU A 372 8.09 21.18 6.41
CA LEU A 372 7.29 21.03 7.61
C LEU A 372 7.91 19.97 8.52
N THR A 373 8.02 20.26 9.81
CA THR A 373 8.42 19.28 10.81
C THR A 373 7.60 19.45 12.09
N GLY A 374 7.50 18.40 12.87
CA GLY A 374 6.79 18.42 14.15
C GLY A 374 6.52 17.00 14.65
N ASP A 375 5.78 16.90 15.73
CA ASP A 375 5.32 15.61 16.22
C ASP A 375 3.87 15.35 15.80
N PHE A 376 3.73 14.63 14.70
CA PHE A 376 2.45 14.32 14.09
C PHE A 376 1.64 13.30 14.90
N MET A 377 2.30 12.41 15.62
CA MET A 377 1.65 11.35 16.38
C MET A 377 0.95 11.86 17.62
N LEU A 378 1.58 12.84 18.33
CA LEU A 378 1.11 13.29 19.62
C LEU A 378 0.19 14.53 19.51
N PHE A 379 0.50 15.45 18.59
CA PHE A 379 -0.17 16.76 18.52
C PHE A 379 -1.05 16.96 17.30
N SER A 380 -1.29 15.92 16.50
CA SER A 380 -2.28 15.98 15.44
C SER A 380 -3.12 14.71 15.40
N GLN A 381 -4.35 14.85 14.91
CA GLN A 381 -5.28 13.74 14.76
C GLN A 381 -6.22 13.96 13.59
N LEU A 382 -6.37 12.93 12.76
CA LEU A 382 -7.30 12.90 11.66
C LEU A 382 -8.61 12.26 12.14
N TYR A 383 -9.68 13.04 12.18
CA TYR A 383 -11.00 12.55 12.49
C TYR A 383 -11.75 12.23 11.21
N ARG A 384 -12.29 11.02 11.14
CA ARG A 384 -13.03 10.55 9.97
C ARG A 384 -14.47 10.22 10.36
N LYS A 385 -15.40 11.06 9.92
CA LYS A 385 -16.83 10.83 10.15
C LYS A 385 -17.40 9.80 9.19
N ARG A 386 -16.92 9.83 7.94
CA ARG A 386 -17.31 8.86 6.93
C ARG A 386 -16.07 8.34 6.23
N GLN A 387 -15.93 7.03 6.23
CA GLN A 387 -14.94 6.35 5.42
C GLN A 387 -15.17 6.61 3.93
N ILE A 388 -14.17 6.35 3.13
CA ILE A 388 -14.27 6.47 1.68
C ILE A 388 -15.44 5.60 1.20
N ARG A 389 -16.45 6.24 0.61
CA ARG A 389 -17.65 5.59 0.09
C ARG A 389 -17.74 5.81 -1.41
N VAL A 390 -17.90 4.71 -2.13
CA VAL A 390 -18.15 4.70 -3.57
C VAL A 390 -19.64 4.51 -3.81
N GLU A 391 -20.23 5.37 -4.62
CA GLU A 391 -21.65 5.33 -4.97
C GLU A 391 -21.83 5.52 -6.47
N VAL A 392 -22.81 4.82 -7.02
CA VAL A 392 -23.20 4.95 -8.43
C VAL A 392 -24.56 5.62 -8.48
N GLY A 393 -24.74 6.56 -9.40
CA GLY A 393 -25.98 7.29 -9.58
C GLY A 393 -26.08 7.93 -10.95
N LEU A 394 -27.24 8.52 -11.24
CA LEU A 394 -27.50 9.26 -12.45
C LEU A 394 -27.50 10.76 -12.13
N ILE A 395 -26.90 11.58 -12.99
CA ILE A 395 -26.89 13.04 -12.89
C ILE A 395 -27.29 13.64 -14.25
N ASN A 396 -27.99 14.77 -14.22
CA ASN A 396 -28.43 15.51 -15.42
C ASN A 396 -29.04 14.60 -16.49
N ASP A 397 -28.43 14.58 -17.69
CA ASP A 397 -28.91 13.81 -18.86
C ASP A 397 -28.39 12.37 -18.92
N ASP A 398 -27.80 11.85 -17.84
CA ASP A 398 -27.15 10.53 -17.84
C ASP A 398 -28.14 9.42 -18.23
N PHE A 399 -29.39 9.55 -17.78
CA PHE A 399 -30.44 8.59 -18.13
C PHE A 399 -30.71 8.52 -19.65
N ILE A 400 -30.77 9.67 -20.32
CA ILE A 400 -31.02 9.73 -21.77
C ILE A 400 -29.78 9.29 -22.56
N LYS A 401 -28.59 9.54 -22.02
CA LYS A 401 -27.30 9.26 -22.68
C LYS A 401 -26.74 7.88 -22.33
N VAL A 402 -27.49 7.07 -21.59
CA VAL A 402 -27.08 5.73 -21.13
C VAL A 402 -25.71 5.77 -20.44
N LYS A 403 -25.60 6.67 -19.45
CA LYS A 403 -24.40 6.87 -18.62
C LYS A 403 -24.74 6.70 -17.15
N GLN A 404 -23.75 6.30 -16.38
CA GLN A 404 -23.82 6.31 -14.93
C GLN A 404 -22.61 7.08 -14.37
N THR A 405 -22.83 7.73 -13.25
CA THR A 405 -21.77 8.50 -12.59
C THR A 405 -21.35 7.78 -11.33
N ILE A 406 -20.05 7.46 -11.25
CA ILE A 406 -19.43 6.88 -10.06
C ILE A 406 -18.84 8.00 -9.25
N ARG A 407 -19.27 8.14 -7.98
CA ARG A 407 -18.84 9.15 -7.03
C ARG A 407 -18.10 8.51 -5.88
N VAL A 408 -17.00 9.13 -5.48
CA VAL A 408 -16.29 8.82 -4.23
C VAL A 408 -16.40 10.00 -3.30
N THR A 409 -16.79 9.73 -2.06
CA THR A 409 -16.93 10.75 -1.01
C THR A 409 -16.38 10.27 0.32
N GLY A 410 -15.86 11.20 1.12
CA GLY A 410 -15.46 10.96 2.51
C GLY A 410 -15.62 12.26 3.30
N ARG A 411 -15.81 12.15 4.62
CA ARG A 411 -15.90 13.32 5.51
C ARG A 411 -14.83 13.23 6.56
N ILE A 412 -13.96 14.22 6.59
CA ILE A 412 -12.79 14.27 7.46
C ILE A 412 -12.61 15.64 8.12
N SER A 413 -11.86 15.65 9.20
CA SER A 413 -11.37 16.85 9.88
C SER A 413 -9.97 16.61 10.40
N LEU A 414 -9.08 17.58 10.24
CA LEU A 414 -7.75 17.57 10.84
C LEU A 414 -7.76 18.45 12.09
N VAL A 415 -7.43 17.86 13.22
CA VAL A 415 -7.24 18.59 14.48
C VAL A 415 -5.76 18.69 14.78
N ILE A 416 -5.28 19.91 14.97
CA ILE A 416 -3.92 20.23 15.42
C ILE A 416 -4.05 20.80 16.83
N TYR A 417 -3.73 19.99 17.83
CA TYR A 417 -3.93 20.30 19.23
C TYR A 417 -3.03 21.44 19.71
N ARG A 418 -1.77 21.47 19.25
CA ARG A 418 -0.82 22.51 19.59
C ARG A 418 -0.03 22.95 18.36
N ALA A 419 -0.28 24.17 17.90
CA ALA A 419 0.40 24.72 16.72
C ALA A 419 1.92 24.86 16.94
N ALA A 420 2.34 25.25 18.15
CA ALA A 420 3.74 25.40 18.52
C ALA A 420 4.56 24.09 18.49
N ALA A 421 3.90 22.92 18.42
CA ALA A 421 4.55 21.62 18.25
C ALA A 421 5.01 21.35 16.80
N PHE A 422 4.63 22.22 15.87
CA PHE A 422 4.97 22.13 14.46
C PHE A 422 5.76 23.36 14.04
N GLY A 423 6.62 23.16 13.05
CA GLY A 423 7.43 24.23 12.50
C GLY A 423 7.62 24.12 11.02
N THR A 424 7.72 25.29 10.37
CA THR A 424 7.97 25.41 8.94
C THR A 424 9.35 26.00 8.69
N ALA A 425 10.12 25.37 7.80
CA ALA A 425 11.32 25.92 7.22
C ALA A 425 10.96 26.59 5.90
N THR A 426 11.47 27.80 5.65
CA THR A 426 11.16 28.56 4.44
C THR A 426 12.42 28.99 3.70
N GLY A 427 12.36 29.03 2.36
CA GLY A 427 13.48 29.36 1.48
C GLY A 427 14.57 28.29 1.44
N ILE A 428 14.19 27.03 1.71
CA ILE A 428 15.08 25.87 1.73
C ILE A 428 15.22 25.25 0.35
#